data_0a222bc69d38ed514d6a36d05184ee80
#
_entry.id   0a222bc69d38ed514d6a36d05184ee80
#
_cell.length_a   1.000
_cell.length_b   1.000
_cell.length_c   1.000
_cell.angle_alpha   90.00
_cell.angle_beta   90.00
_cell.angle_gamma   90.00
#
_symmetry.space_group_name_H-M   'P 1'
#
loop_
_entity.id
_entity.type
_entity.pdbx_description
1 polymer ?
#
loop_
_entity_poly.entity_id
_entity_poly.type
_entity_poly.pdbx_seq_one_letter_code
_entity_poly.pdbx_strand_id
1 'polypeptide(L)'
;MVASIGVNERDGGTVYNAQLLFDSDGTLIQRRRKITPTHYERMIWGQGDGSGLRAVDSKIARIGQLACFEHYNPLARYAMMADGEQIHSAMYPGSMFGDSFAQNVELNVRQHALESGCFVVCATAWLDADQQAQIMKDTGCEIGPISGGCFTAIIAPNGTILGEPIRSGEGEVTVDLDFTLIDKRKHVVDSRGHYSRPELLSLLIDRTPTAHVHDRAAHHNSGDARGSEHYFTVVA
;
A
#
# COMPACT_ATOMS: atom_id res chain seq x y z
N MET A 1 -15.52 5.67 -11.56
CA MET A 1 -14.88 4.50 -10.96
C MET A 1 -13.58 4.96 -10.34
N VAL A 2 -13.32 4.71 -9.06
CA VAL A 2 -11.99 4.88 -8.47
C VAL A 2 -11.21 3.61 -8.73
N ALA A 3 -9.96 3.72 -9.17
CA ALA A 3 -9.14 2.57 -9.53
C ALA A 3 -7.77 2.65 -8.87
N SER A 4 -7.36 1.56 -8.21
CA SER A 4 -6.01 1.36 -7.68
C SER A 4 -5.34 0.24 -8.49
N ILE A 5 -4.19 0.54 -9.07
CA ILE A 5 -3.44 -0.40 -9.91
C ILE A 5 -1.97 -0.48 -9.50
N GLY A 6 -1.40 -1.68 -9.59
CA GLY A 6 0.04 -1.91 -9.45
C GLY A 6 0.74 -1.79 -10.80
N VAL A 7 1.88 -1.13 -10.83
CA VAL A 7 2.68 -0.95 -12.04
C VAL A 7 4.17 -1.10 -11.76
N ASN A 8 4.94 -1.45 -12.79
CA ASN A 8 6.38 -1.28 -12.80
C ASN A 8 6.70 0.11 -13.37
N GLU A 9 7.02 1.05 -12.48
CA GLU A 9 7.42 2.40 -12.87
C GLU A 9 8.90 2.41 -13.23
N ARG A 10 9.25 3.02 -14.36
CA ARG A 10 10.63 3.24 -14.75
C ARG A 10 10.99 4.70 -14.59
N ASP A 11 12.11 4.96 -13.91
CA ASP A 11 12.70 6.28 -13.73
C ASP A 11 14.20 6.20 -14.08
N GLY A 12 14.56 6.74 -15.23
CA GLY A 12 15.90 6.56 -15.80
C GLY A 12 16.25 5.08 -16.00
N GLY A 13 17.27 4.61 -15.31
CA GLY A 13 17.73 3.21 -15.31
C GLY A 13 17.12 2.34 -14.20
N THR A 14 16.33 2.93 -13.31
CA THR A 14 15.77 2.23 -12.16
C THR A 14 14.30 1.88 -12.39
N VAL A 15 13.91 0.69 -11.94
CA VAL A 15 12.51 0.24 -11.95
C VAL A 15 12.00 0.22 -10.51
N TYR A 16 10.75 0.61 -10.31
CA TYR A 16 10.10 0.61 -9.00
C TYR A 16 8.78 -0.17 -9.06
N ASN A 17 8.48 -0.93 -8.01
CA ASN A 17 7.12 -1.38 -7.76
C ASN A 17 6.30 -0.17 -7.30
N ALA A 18 5.31 0.22 -8.07
CA ALA A 18 4.51 1.39 -7.78
C ALA A 18 3.02 1.07 -7.75
N GLN A 19 2.27 1.87 -7.01
CA GLN A 19 0.82 1.86 -7.00
C GLN A 19 0.31 3.22 -7.47
N LEU A 20 -0.65 3.21 -8.36
CA LEU A 20 -1.35 4.39 -8.88
C LEU A 20 -2.80 4.35 -8.40
N LEU A 21 -3.30 5.46 -7.91
CA LEU A 21 -4.69 5.63 -7.54
C LEU A 21 -5.33 6.71 -8.42
N PHE A 22 -6.33 6.32 -9.17
CA PHE A 22 -7.12 7.20 -10.02
C PHE A 22 -8.48 7.47 -9.39
N ASP A 23 -8.89 8.73 -9.37
CA ASP A 23 -10.25 9.11 -8.94
C ASP A 23 -11.29 8.80 -10.04
N SER A 24 -12.55 8.98 -9.70
CA SER A 24 -13.67 8.62 -10.56
C SER A 24 -13.76 9.41 -11.86
N ASP A 25 -13.08 10.53 -11.98
CA ASP A 25 -12.93 11.34 -13.20
C ASP A 25 -11.67 11.01 -14.02
N GLY A 26 -10.89 10.00 -13.58
CA GLY A 26 -9.64 9.62 -14.22
C GLY A 26 -8.41 10.41 -13.75
N THR A 27 -8.56 11.34 -12.81
CA THR A 27 -7.43 12.07 -12.24
C THR A 27 -6.53 11.14 -11.43
N LEU A 28 -5.23 11.14 -11.68
CA LEU A 28 -4.24 10.46 -10.86
C LEU A 28 -4.06 11.23 -9.55
N ILE A 29 -4.61 10.71 -8.45
CA ILE A 29 -4.60 11.38 -7.13
C ILE A 29 -3.48 10.88 -6.22
N GLN A 30 -2.91 9.71 -6.49
CA GLN A 30 -1.72 9.23 -5.80
C GLN A 30 -0.86 8.37 -6.71
N ARG A 31 0.45 8.60 -6.66
CA ARG A 31 1.50 7.70 -7.13
C ARG A 31 2.42 7.43 -5.96
N ARG A 32 2.59 6.17 -5.61
CA ARG A 32 3.52 5.77 -4.57
C ARG A 32 4.41 4.64 -5.05
N ARG A 33 5.65 4.63 -4.61
CA ARG A 33 6.60 3.54 -4.81
C ARG A 33 6.62 2.67 -3.55
N LYS A 34 6.71 1.36 -3.71
CA LYS A 34 6.92 0.43 -2.60
C LYS A 34 8.17 0.83 -1.84
N ILE A 35 8.05 1.02 -0.52
CA ILE A 35 9.15 1.55 0.31
C ILE A 35 10.35 0.60 0.37
N THR A 36 10.09 -0.72 0.41
CA THR A 36 11.15 -1.72 0.45
C THR A 36 10.80 -2.91 -0.44
N PRO A 37 11.58 -3.17 -1.51
CA PRO A 37 11.44 -4.40 -2.29
C PRO A 37 11.70 -5.62 -1.42
N THR A 38 10.98 -6.72 -1.68
CA THR A 38 11.01 -7.95 -0.89
C THR A 38 11.92 -8.98 -1.53
N HIS A 39 12.82 -9.57 -0.74
CA HIS A 39 13.66 -10.70 -1.13
C HIS A 39 14.39 -10.44 -2.47
N TYR A 40 14.15 -11.26 -3.51
CA TYR A 40 14.77 -11.10 -4.83
C TYR A 40 14.36 -9.82 -5.58
N GLU A 41 13.26 -9.18 -5.21
CA GLU A 41 12.89 -7.88 -5.76
C GLU A 41 14.03 -6.85 -5.58
N ARG A 42 14.82 -6.95 -4.49
CA ARG A 42 15.95 -6.07 -4.20
C ARG A 42 17.06 -6.11 -5.25
N MET A 43 17.09 -7.12 -6.10
CA MET A 43 18.06 -7.22 -7.19
C MET A 43 17.66 -6.40 -8.42
N ILE A 44 16.39 -6.01 -8.52
CA ILE A 44 15.81 -5.38 -9.71
C ILE A 44 15.19 -4.03 -9.38
N TRP A 45 14.35 -3.98 -8.34
CA TRP A 45 13.55 -2.79 -8.00
C TRP A 45 14.23 -1.91 -6.96
N GLY A 46 14.14 -0.59 -7.19
CA GLY A 46 14.57 0.43 -6.24
C GLY A 46 13.61 0.60 -5.07
N GLN A 47 14.10 1.22 -4.02
CA GLN A 47 13.34 1.58 -2.83
C GLN A 47 12.54 2.86 -3.08
N GLY A 48 11.28 2.88 -2.64
CA GLY A 48 10.48 4.10 -2.55
C GLY A 48 10.83 4.92 -1.30
N ASP A 49 10.31 6.14 -1.25
CA ASP A 49 10.40 7.02 -0.09
C ASP A 49 9.08 7.06 0.70
N GLY A 50 9.06 7.84 1.77
CA GLY A 50 7.87 8.00 2.61
C GLY A 50 6.80 8.94 2.05
N SER A 51 7.04 9.62 0.93
CA SER A 51 6.10 10.61 0.38
C SER A 51 4.74 10.04 0.04
N GLY A 52 4.73 8.78 -0.43
CA GLY A 52 3.51 8.03 -0.75
C GLY A 52 2.89 7.27 0.43
N LEU A 53 3.53 7.27 1.61
CA LEU A 53 3.04 6.55 2.78
C LEU A 53 1.94 7.35 3.51
N ARG A 54 0.82 7.53 2.81
CA ARG A 54 -0.36 8.28 3.28
C ARG A 54 -1.64 7.77 2.66
N ALA A 55 -2.74 7.88 3.39
CA ALA A 55 -4.07 7.77 2.81
C ALA A 55 -4.48 9.11 2.16
N VAL A 56 -5.18 9.03 1.02
CA VAL A 56 -5.62 10.20 0.25
C VAL A 56 -7.13 10.21 0.08
N ASP A 57 -7.70 11.41 -0.01
CA ASP A 57 -9.12 11.57 -0.25
C ASP A 57 -9.42 11.36 -1.74
N SER A 58 -10.43 10.55 -2.02
CA SER A 58 -11.06 10.40 -3.33
C SER A 58 -12.52 10.83 -3.24
N LYS A 59 -13.23 10.87 -4.38
CA LYS A 59 -14.65 11.22 -4.40
C LYS A 59 -15.56 10.20 -3.72
N ILE A 60 -15.07 9.01 -3.38
CA ILE A 60 -15.89 7.96 -2.75
C ILE A 60 -15.49 7.66 -1.31
N ALA A 61 -14.20 7.78 -0.97
CA ALA A 61 -13.67 7.44 0.34
C ALA A 61 -12.23 7.94 0.50
N ARG A 62 -11.72 7.92 1.73
CA ARG A 62 -10.29 8.06 2.01
C ARG A 62 -9.62 6.71 1.84
N ILE A 63 -8.64 6.64 0.93
CA ILE A 63 -8.04 5.39 0.46
C ILE A 63 -6.57 5.32 0.85
N GLY A 64 -6.21 4.22 1.56
CA GLY A 64 -4.83 3.82 1.81
C GLY A 64 -4.40 2.72 0.84
N GLN A 65 -3.09 2.61 0.59
CA GLN A 65 -2.54 1.60 -0.30
C GLN A 65 -1.22 1.05 0.26
N LEU A 66 -1.07 -0.27 0.28
CA LEU A 66 0.20 -0.96 0.54
C LEU A 66 0.38 -2.13 -0.43
N ALA A 67 1.63 -2.46 -0.74
CA ALA A 67 1.98 -3.53 -1.65
C ALA A 67 2.65 -4.70 -0.91
N CYS A 68 2.08 -5.90 -1.02
CA CYS A 68 2.68 -7.16 -0.61
C CYS A 68 3.17 -7.12 0.85
N PHE A 69 4.44 -7.45 1.08
CA PHE A 69 5.03 -7.53 2.42
C PHE A 69 5.25 -6.17 3.13
N GLU A 70 4.84 -5.05 2.53
CA GLU A 70 4.66 -3.82 3.30
C GLU A 70 3.65 -4.02 4.45
N HIS A 71 2.68 -4.93 4.26
CA HIS A 71 1.73 -5.31 5.31
C HIS A 71 2.36 -6.03 6.52
N TYR A 72 3.57 -6.58 6.38
CA TYR A 72 4.31 -7.10 7.53
C TYR A 72 4.99 -6.02 8.37
N ASN A 73 5.08 -4.79 7.86
CA ASN A 73 5.60 -3.66 8.61
C ASN A 73 4.47 -3.00 9.40
N PRO A 74 4.37 -3.18 10.73
CA PRO A 74 3.28 -2.61 11.52
C PRO A 74 3.29 -1.08 11.50
N LEU A 75 4.44 -0.43 11.31
CA LEU A 75 4.55 1.02 11.24
C LEU A 75 3.99 1.54 9.92
N ALA A 76 4.20 0.84 8.80
CA ALA A 76 3.60 1.20 7.51
C ALA A 76 2.08 1.05 7.54
N ARG A 77 1.56 -0.01 8.16
CA ARG A 77 0.13 -0.19 8.37
C ARG A 77 -0.44 0.91 9.28
N TYR A 78 0.25 1.21 10.38
CA TYR A 78 -0.18 2.25 11.30
C TYR A 78 -0.19 3.64 10.65
N ALA A 79 0.71 3.92 9.70
CA ALA A 79 0.69 5.17 8.94
C ALA A 79 -0.64 5.37 8.19
N MET A 80 -1.18 4.31 7.57
CA MET A 80 -2.48 4.34 6.90
C MET A 80 -3.62 4.51 7.90
N MET A 81 -3.57 3.76 9.02
CA MET A 81 -4.56 3.84 10.10
C MET A 81 -4.62 5.25 10.70
N ALA A 82 -3.45 5.85 10.99
CA ALA A 82 -3.34 7.18 11.57
C ALA A 82 -3.89 8.27 10.63
N ASP A 83 -3.73 8.10 9.33
CA ASP A 83 -4.31 9.00 8.33
C ASP A 83 -5.83 8.79 8.15
N GLY A 84 -6.41 7.74 8.77
CA GLY A 84 -7.85 7.51 8.80
C GLY A 84 -8.42 6.96 7.51
N GLU A 85 -7.74 6.03 6.89
CA GLU A 85 -8.28 5.31 5.74
C GLU A 85 -9.64 4.68 6.03
N GLN A 86 -10.50 4.65 5.02
CA GLN A 86 -11.81 4.01 5.03
C GLN A 86 -11.84 2.77 4.15
N ILE A 87 -11.06 2.80 3.07
CA ILE A 87 -10.79 1.66 2.19
C ILE A 87 -9.28 1.50 2.09
N HIS A 88 -8.79 0.29 2.28
CA HIS A 88 -7.40 -0.07 2.07
C HIS A 88 -7.26 -0.94 0.83
N SER A 89 -6.43 -0.53 -0.12
CA SER A 89 -6.08 -1.32 -1.30
C SER A 89 -4.81 -2.13 -1.01
N ALA A 90 -4.94 -3.44 -0.97
CA ALA A 90 -3.87 -4.39 -0.75
C ALA A 90 -3.57 -5.17 -2.03
N MET A 91 -2.35 -5.08 -2.52
CA MET A 91 -1.92 -5.75 -3.75
C MET A 91 -0.81 -6.74 -3.47
N TYR A 92 -0.94 -7.97 -3.99
CA TYR A 92 0.04 -9.03 -3.81
C TYR A 92 0.35 -9.72 -5.14
N PRO A 93 1.59 -10.20 -5.33
CA PRO A 93 1.84 -11.23 -6.32
C PRO A 93 1.10 -12.50 -5.89
N GLY A 94 0.47 -13.19 -6.80
CA GLY A 94 -0.16 -14.47 -6.51
C GLY A 94 0.64 -15.62 -7.10
N SER A 95 0.21 -16.85 -6.83
CA SER A 95 0.66 -18.09 -7.48
C SER A 95 2.15 -18.45 -7.35
N MET A 96 2.98 -17.61 -6.74
CA MET A 96 4.43 -17.81 -6.73
C MET A 96 4.96 -18.60 -5.52
N PHE A 97 4.15 -18.73 -4.46
CA PHE A 97 4.62 -19.25 -3.18
C PHE A 97 3.68 -20.26 -2.52
N GLY A 98 2.67 -20.73 -3.26
CA GLY A 98 1.73 -21.76 -2.82
C GLY A 98 0.75 -21.30 -1.75
N ASP A 99 0.03 -22.27 -1.17
CA ASP A 99 -1.10 -22.01 -0.25
C ASP A 99 -0.70 -21.33 1.06
N SER A 100 0.51 -21.56 1.57
CA SER A 100 1.01 -20.89 2.75
C SER A 100 1.12 -19.38 2.56
N PHE A 101 1.43 -18.94 1.35
CA PHE A 101 1.44 -17.52 1.00
C PHE A 101 0.03 -16.94 1.01
N ALA A 102 -0.95 -17.64 0.41
CA ALA A 102 -2.36 -17.22 0.42
C ALA A 102 -2.89 -17.09 1.84
N GLN A 103 -2.56 -18.03 2.74
CA GLN A 103 -2.93 -17.96 4.16
C GLN A 103 -2.33 -16.74 4.86
N ASN A 104 -1.06 -16.42 4.56
CA ASN A 104 -0.40 -15.25 5.08
C ASN A 104 -1.03 -13.94 4.56
N VAL A 105 -1.40 -13.89 3.27
CA VAL A 105 -2.13 -12.75 2.70
C VAL A 105 -3.46 -12.56 3.43
N GLU A 106 -4.26 -13.61 3.57
CA GLU A 106 -5.53 -13.58 4.28
C GLU A 106 -5.37 -13.05 5.71
N LEU A 107 -4.38 -13.60 6.46
CA LEU A 107 -4.10 -13.18 7.83
C LEU A 107 -3.80 -11.67 7.90
N ASN A 108 -2.91 -11.19 7.03
CA ASN A 108 -2.49 -9.78 7.03
C ASN A 108 -3.61 -8.82 6.70
N VAL A 109 -4.41 -9.10 5.67
CA VAL A 109 -5.48 -8.18 5.24
C VAL A 109 -6.65 -8.18 6.23
N ARG A 110 -6.96 -9.31 6.84
CA ARG A 110 -7.98 -9.39 7.90
C ARG A 110 -7.52 -8.68 9.18
N GLN A 111 -6.23 -8.84 9.54
CA GLN A 111 -5.64 -8.13 10.67
C GLN A 111 -5.64 -6.62 10.42
N HIS A 112 -5.29 -6.17 9.20
CA HIS A 112 -5.32 -4.77 8.85
C HIS A 112 -6.74 -4.17 8.97
N ALA A 113 -7.75 -4.86 8.45
CA ALA A 113 -9.15 -4.45 8.58
C ALA A 113 -9.58 -4.31 10.05
N LEU A 114 -9.21 -5.27 10.89
CA LEU A 114 -9.53 -5.28 12.33
C LEU A 114 -8.86 -4.12 13.08
N GLU A 115 -7.59 -3.84 12.81
CA GLU A 115 -6.80 -2.81 13.49
C GLU A 115 -7.19 -1.40 13.03
N SER A 116 -7.38 -1.22 11.71
CA SER A 116 -7.74 0.06 11.11
C SER A 116 -9.22 0.41 11.26
N GLY A 117 -10.09 -0.60 11.38
CA GLY A 117 -11.53 -0.42 11.31
C GLY A 117 -12.00 0.05 9.92
N CYS A 118 -11.32 -0.36 8.85
CA CYS A 118 -11.60 -0.01 7.46
C CYS A 118 -12.00 -1.24 6.65
N PHE A 119 -12.53 -1.03 5.45
CA PHE A 119 -12.63 -2.08 4.45
C PHE A 119 -11.27 -2.35 3.82
N VAL A 120 -10.97 -3.62 3.51
CA VAL A 120 -9.78 -3.97 2.73
C VAL A 120 -10.20 -4.62 1.42
N VAL A 121 -9.73 -4.08 0.31
CA VAL A 121 -9.86 -4.65 -1.03
C VAL A 121 -8.52 -5.27 -1.39
N CYS A 122 -8.45 -6.58 -1.33
CA CYS A 122 -7.24 -7.36 -1.61
C CYS A 122 -7.31 -7.95 -3.01
N ALA A 123 -6.29 -7.68 -3.82
CA ALA A 123 -6.10 -8.29 -5.13
C ALA A 123 -4.76 -9.03 -5.18
N THR A 124 -4.79 -10.28 -5.67
CA THR A 124 -3.60 -11.07 -5.93
C THR A 124 -3.51 -11.38 -7.42
N ALA A 125 -2.30 -11.31 -7.99
CA ALA A 125 -2.09 -11.74 -9.36
C ALA A 125 -2.26 -13.26 -9.50
N TRP A 126 -2.62 -13.70 -10.69
CA TRP A 126 -2.67 -15.11 -11.03
C TRP A 126 -1.74 -15.39 -12.22
N LEU A 127 -1.02 -16.49 -12.15
CA LEU A 127 -0.22 -17.01 -13.26
C LEU A 127 -0.75 -18.39 -13.63
N ASP A 128 -1.29 -18.51 -14.83
CA ASP A 128 -1.68 -19.79 -15.37
C ASP A 128 -0.47 -20.63 -15.88
N ALA A 129 -0.72 -21.85 -16.28
CA ALA A 129 0.34 -22.76 -16.73
C ALA A 129 1.07 -22.27 -18.00
N ASP A 130 0.35 -21.60 -18.90
CA ASP A 130 0.93 -21.11 -20.15
C ASP A 130 1.82 -19.88 -19.88
N GLN A 131 1.39 -18.98 -19.00
CA GLN A 131 2.18 -17.83 -18.52
C GLN A 131 3.45 -18.31 -17.81
N GLN A 132 3.35 -19.34 -16.95
CA GLN A 132 4.50 -19.95 -16.27
C GLN A 132 5.47 -20.56 -17.27
N ALA A 133 4.98 -21.33 -18.24
CA ALA A 133 5.79 -21.92 -19.30
C ALA A 133 6.50 -20.85 -20.15
N GLN A 134 5.81 -19.75 -20.46
CA GLN A 134 6.41 -18.63 -21.19
C GLN A 134 7.52 -17.95 -20.38
N ILE A 135 7.30 -17.70 -19.08
CA ILE A 135 8.32 -17.11 -18.19
C ILE A 135 9.55 -18.02 -18.12
N MET A 136 9.37 -19.33 -17.95
CA MET A 136 10.47 -20.29 -17.93
C MET A 136 11.26 -20.28 -19.24
N LYS A 137 10.56 -20.21 -20.37
CA LYS A 137 11.19 -20.13 -21.70
C LYS A 137 11.99 -18.85 -21.87
N ASP A 138 11.44 -17.70 -21.45
CA ASP A 138 12.07 -16.39 -21.66
C ASP A 138 13.25 -16.15 -20.70
N THR A 139 13.18 -16.71 -19.50
CA THR A 139 14.22 -16.50 -18.47
C THR A 139 15.27 -17.62 -18.43
N GLY A 140 14.97 -18.78 -18.98
CA GLY A 140 15.78 -20.00 -18.82
C GLY A 140 15.79 -20.53 -17.37
N CYS A 141 14.92 -20.02 -16.50
CA CYS A 141 14.82 -20.45 -15.10
C CYS A 141 13.67 -21.44 -14.96
N GLU A 142 13.92 -22.58 -14.34
CA GLU A 142 12.85 -23.46 -13.90
C GLU A 142 12.10 -22.78 -12.73
N ILE A 143 10.86 -22.44 -12.98
CA ILE A 143 9.93 -22.07 -11.92
C ILE A 143 9.29 -23.39 -11.47
N GLY A 144 9.50 -23.76 -10.19
CA GLY A 144 8.88 -24.96 -9.64
C GLY A 144 7.35 -24.92 -9.80
N PRO A 145 6.66 -26.06 -9.67
CA PRO A 145 5.21 -26.10 -9.81
C PRO A 145 4.57 -25.10 -8.85
N ILE A 146 4.05 -24.01 -9.41
CA ILE A 146 3.37 -22.97 -8.67
C ILE A 146 1.91 -23.36 -8.65
N SER A 147 1.44 -23.87 -7.53
CA SER A 147 0.03 -24.13 -7.28
C SER A 147 -0.42 -23.35 -6.07
N GLY A 148 -1.60 -22.75 -6.13
CA GLY A 148 -2.16 -21.97 -5.06
C GLY A 148 -1.55 -20.56 -4.93
N GLY A 149 -1.60 -19.97 -3.73
CA GLY A 149 -0.99 -18.66 -3.45
C GLY A 149 -1.87 -17.47 -3.84
N CYS A 150 -3.12 -17.67 -4.21
CA CYS A 150 -4.08 -16.61 -4.52
C CYS A 150 -5.06 -16.40 -3.35
N PHE A 151 -5.27 -15.14 -2.98
CA PHE A 151 -6.32 -14.72 -2.07
C PHE A 151 -6.81 -13.33 -2.49
N THR A 152 -7.80 -13.29 -3.37
CA THR A 152 -8.50 -12.04 -3.75
C THR A 152 -9.83 -11.98 -3.01
N ALA A 153 -10.03 -10.92 -2.23
CA ALA A 153 -11.16 -10.81 -1.33
C ALA A 153 -11.46 -9.36 -0.94
N ILE A 154 -12.68 -9.12 -0.48
CA ILE A 154 -13.06 -7.89 0.21
C ILE A 154 -13.34 -8.21 1.67
N ILE A 155 -12.75 -7.43 2.58
CA ILE A 155 -12.82 -7.65 4.02
C ILE A 155 -13.55 -6.48 4.67
N ALA A 156 -14.51 -6.79 5.53
CA ALA A 156 -15.22 -5.79 6.34
C ALA A 156 -14.36 -5.26 7.51
N PRO A 157 -14.71 -4.11 8.11
CA PRO A 157 -13.99 -3.52 9.24
C PRO A 157 -13.83 -4.42 10.47
N ASN A 158 -14.66 -5.45 10.61
CA ASN A 158 -14.59 -6.45 11.67
C ASN A 158 -13.77 -7.70 11.30
N GLY A 159 -13.05 -7.68 10.15
CA GLY A 159 -12.25 -8.80 9.68
C GLY A 159 -13.02 -9.92 8.98
N THR A 160 -14.34 -9.77 8.77
CA THR A 160 -15.14 -10.75 8.05
C THR A 160 -14.93 -10.62 6.54
N ILE A 161 -14.78 -11.75 5.85
CA ILE A 161 -14.74 -11.79 4.38
C ILE A 161 -16.14 -11.52 3.84
N LEU A 162 -16.25 -10.61 2.86
CA LEU A 162 -17.49 -10.28 2.18
C LEU A 162 -17.50 -10.95 0.80
N GLY A 163 -18.59 -11.61 0.48
CA GLY A 163 -18.73 -12.41 -0.75
C GLY A 163 -17.84 -13.66 -0.73
N GLU A 164 -17.64 -14.24 -1.90
CA GLU A 164 -16.81 -15.44 -2.07
C GLU A 164 -15.37 -15.04 -2.47
N PRO A 165 -14.35 -15.38 -1.69
CA PRO A 165 -12.97 -15.08 -2.03
C PRO A 165 -12.48 -15.96 -3.17
N ILE A 166 -11.66 -15.41 -4.07
CA ILE A 166 -10.99 -16.17 -5.11
C ILE A 166 -9.67 -16.72 -4.56
N ARG A 167 -9.51 -18.02 -4.61
CA ARG A 167 -8.33 -18.74 -4.13
C ARG A 167 -7.53 -19.42 -5.26
N SER A 168 -8.08 -19.42 -6.47
CA SER A 168 -7.40 -19.94 -7.67
C SER A 168 -8.09 -19.40 -8.92
N GLY A 169 -7.32 -19.26 -10.00
CA GLY A 169 -7.81 -18.75 -11.29
C GLY A 169 -8.03 -17.24 -11.31
N GLU A 170 -8.47 -16.77 -12.46
CA GLU A 170 -8.86 -15.38 -12.68
C GLU A 170 -10.34 -15.18 -12.32
N GLY A 171 -10.69 -13.97 -11.86
CA GLY A 171 -12.06 -13.63 -11.53
C GLY A 171 -12.18 -12.28 -10.85
N GLU A 172 -13.39 -11.96 -10.42
CA GLU A 172 -13.71 -10.72 -9.72
C GLU A 172 -14.53 -10.99 -8.45
N VAL A 173 -14.35 -10.15 -7.45
CA VAL A 173 -15.18 -10.11 -6.24
C VAL A 173 -15.83 -8.74 -6.18
N THR A 174 -17.16 -8.74 -6.14
CA THR A 174 -17.97 -7.51 -6.09
C THR A 174 -18.92 -7.56 -4.93
N VAL A 175 -18.95 -6.50 -4.10
CA VAL A 175 -19.86 -6.34 -2.97
C VAL A 175 -20.20 -4.86 -2.77
N ASP A 176 -21.37 -4.61 -2.21
CA ASP A 176 -21.74 -3.27 -1.73
C ASP A 176 -21.15 -3.02 -0.34
N LEU A 177 -20.53 -1.85 -0.13
CA LEU A 177 -19.90 -1.48 1.13
C LEU A 177 -20.84 -0.59 1.97
N ASP A 178 -21.28 -1.09 3.12
CA ASP A 178 -21.99 -0.29 4.12
C ASP A 178 -20.99 0.44 5.02
N PHE A 179 -20.73 1.71 4.75
CA PHE A 179 -19.78 2.52 5.52
C PHE A 179 -20.16 2.70 6.99
N THR A 180 -21.41 2.44 7.39
CA THR A 180 -21.80 2.44 8.81
C THR A 180 -21.07 1.38 9.63
N LEU A 181 -20.53 0.33 8.97
CA LEU A 181 -19.71 -0.69 9.62
C LEU A 181 -18.39 -0.15 10.14
N ILE A 182 -17.84 0.89 9.50
CA ILE A 182 -16.64 1.62 9.97
C ILE A 182 -16.96 2.27 11.32
N ASP A 183 -18.04 3.02 11.41
CA ASP A 183 -18.44 3.71 12.63
C ASP A 183 -18.73 2.72 13.75
N LYS A 184 -19.49 1.65 13.44
CA LYS A 184 -19.79 0.57 14.40
C LYS A 184 -18.51 -0.08 14.94
N ARG A 185 -17.52 -0.33 14.08
CA ARG A 185 -16.23 -0.90 14.50
C ARG A 185 -15.45 0.08 15.35
N LYS A 186 -15.36 1.35 14.95
CA LYS A 186 -14.63 2.39 15.66
C LYS A 186 -15.23 2.76 17.00
N HIS A 187 -16.51 2.55 17.22
CA HIS A 187 -17.09 2.66 18.56
C HIS A 187 -16.51 1.65 19.56
N VAL A 188 -16.12 0.47 19.09
CA VAL A 188 -15.52 -0.57 19.93
C VAL A 188 -14.02 -0.35 20.08
N VAL A 189 -13.32 -0.15 18.94
CA VAL A 189 -11.87 0.06 18.89
C VAL A 189 -11.54 1.05 17.78
N ASP A 190 -11.03 2.21 18.14
CA ASP A 190 -10.50 3.19 17.19
C ASP A 190 -9.02 3.42 17.46
N SER A 191 -8.16 2.79 16.63
CA SER A 191 -6.70 2.82 16.78
C SER A 191 -6.10 4.22 16.65
N ARG A 192 -6.81 5.19 16.03
CA ARG A 192 -6.38 6.59 15.94
C ARG A 192 -7.15 7.51 16.89
N GLY A 193 -8.22 7.03 17.50
CA GLY A 193 -9.10 7.75 18.43
C GLY A 193 -8.85 7.31 19.89
N HIS A 194 -9.90 6.81 20.54
CA HIS A 194 -9.89 6.52 21.98
C HIS A 194 -8.96 5.37 22.41
N TYR A 195 -8.43 4.54 21.50
CA TYR A 195 -7.35 3.58 21.77
C TYR A 195 -5.95 4.15 21.52
N SER A 196 -5.84 5.34 20.90
CA SER A 196 -4.56 5.99 20.70
C SER A 196 -4.07 6.64 22.00
N ARG A 197 -2.77 6.52 22.24
CA ARG A 197 -2.07 7.19 23.37
C ARG A 197 -0.84 7.92 22.79
N PRO A 198 -1.06 8.99 21.99
CA PRO A 198 0.02 9.68 21.27
C PRO A 198 1.08 10.29 22.21
N GLU A 199 0.72 10.53 23.47
CA GLU A 199 1.66 10.96 24.49
C GLU A 199 2.62 9.85 24.97
N LEU A 200 2.32 8.58 24.67
CA LEU A 200 3.14 7.42 24.99
C LEU A 200 3.77 6.78 23.73
N LEU A 201 2.96 6.66 22.68
CA LEU A 201 3.33 5.98 21.45
C LEU A 201 2.92 6.82 20.25
N SER A 202 3.90 7.32 19.52
CA SER A 202 3.68 8.08 18.29
C SER A 202 4.59 7.57 17.18
N LEU A 203 4.11 7.68 15.95
CA LEU A 203 4.86 7.34 14.75
C LEU A 203 5.46 8.60 14.13
N LEU A 204 6.79 8.61 13.98
CA LEU A 204 7.50 9.62 13.21
C LEU A 204 7.68 9.11 11.78
N ILE A 205 7.20 9.86 10.80
CA ILE A 205 7.34 9.54 9.37
C ILE A 205 7.99 10.72 8.67
N ASP A 206 9.06 10.46 7.93
CA ASP A 206 9.56 11.41 6.94
C ASP A 206 8.80 11.20 5.62
N ARG A 207 7.96 12.16 5.25
CA ARG A 207 7.19 12.18 4.01
C ARG A 207 7.78 13.13 2.96
N THR A 208 9.02 13.55 3.16
CA THR A 208 9.74 14.35 2.17
C THR A 208 10.06 13.49 0.95
N PRO A 209 9.72 13.91 -0.28
CA PRO A 209 10.15 13.20 -1.47
C PRO A 209 11.68 13.16 -1.55
N THR A 210 12.23 11.99 -1.89
CA THR A 210 13.67 11.86 -2.09
C THR A 210 14.09 12.60 -3.35
N ALA A 211 15.01 13.55 -3.20
CA ALA A 211 15.63 14.28 -4.29
C ALA A 211 17.11 13.96 -4.36
N HIS A 212 17.66 13.85 -5.58
CA HIS A 212 19.10 13.62 -5.80
C HIS A 212 19.94 14.87 -5.54
N VAL A 213 19.31 16.04 -5.63
CA VAL A 213 19.97 17.33 -5.42
C VAL A 213 19.14 18.16 -4.46
N HIS A 214 19.77 18.64 -3.42
CA HIS A 214 19.24 19.64 -2.51
C HIS A 214 20.14 20.87 -2.58
N ASP A 215 19.63 21.99 -3.05
CA ASP A 215 20.37 23.24 -3.04
C ASP A 215 20.56 23.71 -1.60
N ARG A 216 21.82 23.82 -1.19
CA ARG A 216 22.13 24.40 0.11
C ARG A 216 21.83 25.89 0.04
N ALA A 217 20.87 26.38 0.81
CA ALA A 217 20.65 27.82 0.96
C ALA A 217 21.99 28.48 1.33
N ALA A 218 22.40 29.52 0.58
CA ALA A 218 23.57 30.29 0.90
C ALA A 218 23.40 30.83 2.32
N HIS A 219 24.27 30.42 3.25
CA HIS A 219 24.31 30.99 4.56
C HIS A 219 24.77 32.45 4.41
N HIS A 220 23.83 33.38 4.36
CA HIS A 220 24.14 34.77 4.69
C HIS A 220 24.50 34.82 6.17
N ASN A 221 25.80 34.99 6.46
CA ASN A 221 26.27 35.43 7.75
C ASN A 221 25.75 36.83 8.01
N SER A 222 24.52 36.95 8.54
CA SER A 222 24.06 38.10 9.26
C SER A 222 23.90 37.66 10.71
N GLY A 223 24.89 38.03 11.53
CA GLY A 223 24.74 37.93 12.97
C GLY A 223 23.56 38.81 13.40
N ASP A 224 22.41 38.18 13.60
CA ASP A 224 21.39 38.66 14.48
C ASP A 224 20.51 37.51 14.94
N ALA A 225 20.56 37.27 16.24
CA ALA A 225 19.76 36.28 16.92
C ALA A 225 18.35 36.81 17.10
N ARG A 226 17.39 36.35 16.31
CA ARG A 226 15.95 36.29 16.69
C ARG A 226 15.16 35.52 15.61
N GLY A 227 14.58 34.38 15.97
CA GLY A 227 13.37 33.76 15.37
C GLY A 227 13.55 33.25 13.95
N SER A 228 13.98 32.02 13.77
CA SER A 228 14.02 31.37 12.45
C SER A 228 12.65 30.81 12.06
N GLU A 229 11.88 31.56 11.29
CA GLU A 229 10.85 30.98 10.42
C GLU A 229 11.55 30.43 9.17
N HIS A 230 11.49 29.13 8.97
CA HIS A 230 12.04 28.50 7.78
C HIS A 230 11.02 28.58 6.63
N TYR A 231 11.21 29.51 5.72
CA TYR A 231 10.52 29.53 4.43
C TYR A 231 11.36 28.83 3.40
N PHE A 232 10.81 27.79 2.77
CA PHE A 232 11.37 27.19 1.58
C PHE A 232 10.67 27.77 0.36
N THR A 233 11.44 28.42 -0.51
CA THR A 233 10.95 28.87 -1.82
C THR A 233 11.30 27.80 -2.84
N VAL A 234 10.28 27.20 -3.45
CA VAL A 234 10.45 26.34 -4.62
C VAL A 234 10.32 27.23 -5.85
N VAL A 235 11.38 27.31 -6.64
CA VAL A 235 11.34 27.92 -7.98
C VAL A 235 11.12 26.78 -8.97
N ALA A 236 10.05 26.88 -9.76
CA ALA A 236 9.70 25.96 -10.83
C ALA A 236 10.47 26.36 -12.11
#